data_6c39b3dfb74e0ae56d0ef5612e0a6de8
#
_entry.id   6c39b3dfb74e0ae56d0ef5612e0a6de8
#
_cell.length_a   1.000
_cell.length_b   1.000
_cell.length_c   1.000
_cell.angle_alpha   90.00
_cell.angle_beta   90.00
_cell.angle_gamma   90.00
#
_symmetry.space_group_name_H-M   'P 1'
#
loop_
_entity.id
_entity.type
_entity.pdbx_description
1 polymer ?
#
loop_
_entity_poly.entity_id
_entity_poly.type
_entity_poly.pdbx_seq_one_letter_code
_entity_poly.pdbx_strand_id
1 'polypeptide(L)'
;MIGIVDRDYHSDNFLGAMPAGIHPLAVHEVESLLAMPAVVEAAARHMGREFDPDRYLAELRATVNEAQRHAIVIRRWKARIEPHLTGLVASTGERNASLETLIAEMPTLFDMNQWEFSPQQFLGEEKALVEAAVETGTAEEFLAVVPGKQCAPVAARELGMDLDTYAGLIVHGLDSDGEGDLNDLQADLGRALQAGLPARSEQAAGVAPESP
;
A
#
# COMPACT_ATOMS: atom_id res chain seq x y z
N MET A 1 -0.08 13.88 17.16
CA MET A 1 0.36 12.48 16.93
C MET A 1 0.22 12.21 15.45
N ILE A 2 1.23 11.66 14.80
CA ILE A 2 1.18 11.27 13.37
C ILE A 2 1.15 9.75 13.33
N GLY A 3 0.19 9.17 12.64
CA GLY A 3 0.08 7.73 12.42
C GLY A 3 0.40 7.38 10.97
N ILE A 4 1.14 6.31 10.73
CA ILE A 4 1.38 5.74 9.43
C ILE A 4 0.64 4.40 9.38
N VAL A 5 -0.06 4.14 8.30
CA VAL A 5 -0.80 2.89 8.10
C VAL A 5 -0.46 2.28 6.74
N ASP A 6 -0.51 0.97 6.66
CA ASP A 6 -0.36 0.26 5.40
C ASP A 6 -1.49 0.65 4.45
N ARG A 7 -1.16 0.76 3.17
CA ARG A 7 -2.13 1.00 2.10
C ARG A 7 -3.02 -0.23 1.91
N ASP A 8 -2.44 -1.41 2.08
CA ASP A 8 -3.09 -2.70 1.86
C ASP A 8 -3.86 -2.74 0.52
N TYR A 9 -5.08 -3.28 0.56
CA TYR A 9 -5.96 -3.37 -0.61
C TYR A 9 -6.96 -2.21 -0.71
N HIS A 10 -6.79 -1.16 0.08
CA HIS A 10 -7.73 -0.04 0.10
C HIS A 10 -7.65 0.82 -1.15
N SER A 11 -8.79 1.35 -1.56
CA SER A 11 -8.88 2.29 -2.68
C SER A 11 -8.36 3.68 -2.27
N ASP A 12 -7.93 4.49 -3.26
CA ASP A 12 -7.49 5.86 -3.02
C ASP A 12 -8.58 6.73 -2.38
N ASN A 13 -9.84 6.49 -2.70
CA ASN A 13 -10.97 7.19 -2.07
C ASN A 13 -11.08 6.89 -0.58
N PHE A 14 -10.89 5.63 -0.18
CA PHE A 14 -10.86 5.24 1.24
C PHE A 14 -9.68 5.87 1.96
N LEU A 15 -8.50 5.80 1.35
CA LEU A 15 -7.26 6.36 1.92
C LEU A 15 -7.34 7.88 2.05
N GLY A 16 -7.96 8.57 1.07
CA GLY A 16 -8.18 10.01 1.09
C GLY A 16 -9.22 10.47 2.13
N ALA A 17 -10.06 9.56 2.61
CA ALA A 17 -11.06 9.84 3.66
C ALA A 17 -10.54 9.59 5.09
N MET A 18 -9.28 9.21 5.26
CA MET A 18 -8.70 8.95 6.58
C MET A 18 -8.67 10.21 7.45
N PRO A 19 -8.83 10.07 8.78
CA PRO A 19 -8.76 11.19 9.71
C PRO A 19 -7.43 11.95 9.61
N ALA A 20 -7.47 13.26 9.89
CA ALA A 20 -6.27 14.09 9.92
C ALA A 20 -5.21 13.51 10.88
N GLY A 21 -3.97 13.43 10.41
CA GLY A 21 -2.85 12.86 11.16
C GLY A 21 -2.64 11.35 10.94
N ILE A 22 -3.47 10.69 10.16
CA ILE A 22 -3.23 9.33 9.68
C ILE A 22 -2.83 9.41 8.21
N HIS A 23 -1.69 8.82 7.88
CA HIS A 23 -1.10 8.88 6.54
C HIS A 23 -0.87 7.46 6.00
N PRO A 24 -1.53 7.09 4.89
CA PRO A 24 -1.27 5.82 4.24
C PRO A 24 0.10 5.84 3.55
N LEU A 25 0.77 4.70 3.51
CA LEU A 25 1.97 4.53 2.71
C LEU A 25 1.66 4.74 1.21
N ALA A 26 2.64 5.20 0.44
CA ALA A 26 2.56 5.24 -1.02
C ALA A 26 2.62 3.83 -1.63
N VAL A 27 3.24 2.89 -0.92
CA VAL A 27 3.37 1.47 -1.27
C VAL A 27 2.35 0.61 -0.52
N HIS A 28 2.17 -0.66 -0.94
CA HIS A 28 1.14 -1.55 -0.42
C HIS A 28 1.22 -1.75 1.11
N GLU A 29 2.39 -2.09 1.61
CA GLU A 29 2.65 -2.36 3.04
C GLU A 29 4.09 -1.98 3.39
N VAL A 30 4.43 -1.95 4.68
CA VAL A 30 5.77 -1.54 5.15
C VAL A 30 6.90 -2.37 4.54
N GLU A 31 6.70 -3.66 4.32
CA GLU A 31 7.67 -4.53 3.67
C GLU A 31 7.95 -4.13 2.21
N SER A 32 7.02 -3.46 1.55
CA SER A 32 7.23 -2.93 0.20
C SER A 32 8.30 -1.85 0.14
N LEU A 33 8.55 -1.15 1.26
CA LEU A 33 9.63 -0.16 1.36
C LEU A 33 11.01 -0.80 1.10
N LEU A 34 11.21 -2.04 1.58
CA LEU A 34 12.44 -2.79 1.33
C LEU A 34 12.64 -3.13 -0.15
N ALA A 35 11.57 -3.21 -0.92
CA ALA A 35 11.62 -3.55 -2.34
C ALA A 35 11.64 -2.33 -3.27
N MET A 36 11.65 -1.11 -2.73
CA MET A 36 11.74 0.10 -3.56
C MET A 36 13.10 0.14 -4.29
N PRO A 37 13.12 0.39 -5.62
CA PRO A 37 14.36 0.43 -6.40
C PRO A 37 15.43 1.34 -5.78
N ALA A 38 15.02 2.51 -5.31
CA ALA A 38 15.94 3.46 -4.70
C ALA A 38 16.59 2.94 -3.39
N VAL A 39 15.87 2.11 -2.61
CA VAL A 39 16.41 1.46 -1.40
C VAL A 39 17.40 0.36 -1.78
N VAL A 40 17.05 -0.45 -2.78
CA VAL A 40 17.94 -1.53 -3.29
C VAL A 40 19.20 -0.91 -3.92
N GLU A 41 19.08 0.17 -4.68
CA GLU A 41 20.20 0.89 -5.28
C GLU A 41 21.14 1.48 -4.21
N ALA A 42 20.59 2.09 -3.16
CA ALA A 42 21.38 2.61 -2.05
C ALA A 42 22.20 1.51 -1.37
N ALA A 43 21.58 0.37 -1.10
CA ALA A 43 22.26 -0.80 -0.52
C ALA A 43 23.31 -1.40 -1.49
N ALA A 44 22.98 -1.50 -2.78
CA ALA A 44 23.91 -1.97 -3.81
C ALA A 44 25.16 -1.08 -3.89
N ARG A 45 24.96 0.24 -3.93
CA ARG A 45 26.05 1.21 -3.96
C ARG A 45 26.96 1.10 -2.73
N HIS A 46 26.39 0.99 -1.56
CA HIS A 46 27.15 0.78 -0.31
C HIS A 46 28.00 -0.50 -0.36
N MET A 47 27.48 -1.55 -1.02
CA MET A 47 28.20 -2.82 -1.20
C MET A 47 29.19 -2.80 -2.38
N GLY A 48 29.32 -1.68 -3.10
CA GLY A 48 30.15 -1.60 -4.31
C GLY A 48 29.62 -2.46 -5.46
N ARG A 49 28.30 -2.68 -5.55
CA ARG A 49 27.62 -3.47 -6.59
C ARG A 49 26.91 -2.56 -7.58
N GLU A 50 26.84 -3.00 -8.82
CA GLU A 50 25.98 -2.38 -9.84
C GLU A 50 24.52 -2.79 -9.63
N PHE A 51 23.60 -1.86 -9.88
CA PHE A 51 22.15 -2.09 -9.84
C PHE A 51 21.54 -1.72 -11.19
N ASP A 52 20.73 -2.62 -11.72
CA ASP A 52 19.97 -2.42 -12.96
C ASP A 52 18.47 -2.36 -12.62
N PRO A 53 17.84 -1.19 -12.61
CA PRO A 53 16.45 -1.02 -12.24
C PRO A 53 15.47 -1.71 -13.19
N ASP A 54 15.79 -1.80 -14.49
CA ASP A 54 14.92 -2.44 -15.48
C ASP A 54 14.90 -3.96 -15.29
N ARG A 55 16.07 -4.55 -15.12
CA ARG A 55 16.19 -5.98 -14.78
C ARG A 55 15.49 -6.28 -13.46
N TYR A 56 15.71 -5.48 -12.45
CA TYR A 56 15.09 -5.64 -11.13
C TYR A 56 13.56 -5.59 -11.21
N LEU A 57 12.99 -4.62 -11.96
CA LEU A 57 11.54 -4.53 -12.17
C LEU A 57 11.00 -5.76 -12.91
N ALA A 58 11.74 -6.29 -13.88
CA ALA A 58 11.36 -7.51 -14.59
C ALA A 58 11.32 -8.72 -13.62
N GLU A 59 12.27 -8.82 -12.68
CA GLU A 59 12.27 -9.86 -11.66
C GLU A 59 11.12 -9.71 -10.65
N LEU A 60 10.79 -8.48 -10.23
CA LEU A 60 9.60 -8.21 -9.42
C LEU A 60 8.33 -8.69 -10.13
N ARG A 61 8.16 -8.34 -11.39
CA ARG A 61 7.00 -8.77 -12.20
C ARG A 61 6.91 -10.28 -12.31
N ALA A 62 8.04 -10.96 -12.46
CA ALA A 62 8.09 -12.41 -12.55
C ALA A 62 7.62 -13.14 -11.27
N THR A 63 7.55 -12.44 -10.13
CA THR A 63 7.01 -13.02 -8.89
C THR A 63 5.49 -13.16 -8.89
N VAL A 64 4.79 -12.44 -9.79
CA VAL A 64 3.33 -12.37 -9.79
C VAL A 64 2.76 -13.21 -10.93
N ASN A 65 2.41 -14.45 -10.64
CA ASN A 65 1.71 -15.31 -11.59
C ASN A 65 0.21 -14.96 -11.69
N GLU A 66 -0.50 -15.57 -12.63
CA GLU A 66 -1.92 -15.34 -12.89
C GLU A 66 -2.81 -15.55 -11.64
N ALA A 67 -2.57 -16.62 -10.89
CA ALA A 67 -3.34 -16.91 -9.69
C ALA A 67 -3.16 -15.84 -8.60
N GLN A 68 -1.94 -15.31 -8.46
CA GLN A 68 -1.63 -14.22 -7.55
C GLN A 68 -2.29 -12.91 -8.01
N ARG A 69 -2.27 -12.59 -9.32
CA ARG A 69 -2.99 -11.44 -9.87
C ARG A 69 -4.48 -11.52 -9.53
N HIS A 70 -5.11 -12.65 -9.77
CA HIS A 70 -6.52 -12.88 -9.43
C HIS A 70 -6.78 -12.69 -7.93
N ALA A 71 -5.91 -13.23 -7.07
CA ALA A 71 -6.04 -13.07 -5.63
C ALA A 71 -5.97 -11.60 -5.20
N ILE A 72 -5.04 -10.82 -5.78
CA ILE A 72 -4.91 -9.38 -5.52
C ILE A 72 -6.19 -8.65 -5.95
N VAL A 73 -6.67 -8.89 -7.18
CA VAL A 73 -7.91 -8.27 -7.69
C VAL A 73 -9.08 -8.55 -6.76
N ILE A 74 -9.27 -9.81 -6.33
CA ILE A 74 -10.37 -10.18 -5.45
C ILE A 74 -10.27 -9.51 -4.08
N ARG A 75 -9.06 -9.40 -3.51
CA ARG A 75 -8.87 -8.74 -2.20
C ARG A 75 -9.17 -7.25 -2.29
N ARG A 76 -8.68 -6.57 -3.31
CA ARG A 76 -8.96 -5.14 -3.57
C ARG A 76 -10.46 -4.92 -3.81
N TRP A 77 -11.08 -5.74 -4.64
CA TRP A 77 -12.52 -5.69 -4.88
C TRP A 77 -13.33 -5.87 -3.59
N LYS A 78 -12.97 -6.85 -2.73
CA LYS A 78 -13.63 -7.05 -1.44
C LYS A 78 -13.48 -5.83 -0.53
N ALA A 79 -12.27 -5.30 -0.39
CA ALA A 79 -12.02 -4.12 0.43
C ALA A 79 -12.82 -2.89 -0.05
N ARG A 80 -13.02 -2.78 -1.37
CA ARG A 80 -13.81 -1.69 -1.96
C ARG A 80 -15.32 -1.86 -1.75
N ILE A 81 -15.83 -3.10 -1.77
CA ILE A 81 -17.26 -3.39 -1.59
C ILE A 81 -17.67 -3.38 -0.12
N GLU A 82 -16.84 -3.84 0.77
CA GLU A 82 -17.17 -4.04 2.18
C GLU A 82 -17.80 -2.81 2.85
N PRO A 83 -17.28 -1.57 2.67
CA PRO A 83 -17.91 -0.38 3.24
C PRO A 83 -19.33 -0.14 2.74
N HIS A 84 -19.60 -0.42 1.45
CA HIS A 84 -20.95 -0.28 0.87
C HIS A 84 -21.91 -1.31 1.44
N LEU A 85 -21.48 -2.57 1.56
CA LEU A 85 -22.29 -3.63 2.16
C LEU A 85 -22.57 -3.36 3.64
N THR A 86 -21.55 -2.90 4.38
CA THR A 86 -21.70 -2.51 5.78
C THR A 86 -22.67 -1.34 5.93
N GLY A 87 -22.61 -0.36 5.02
CA GLY A 87 -23.55 0.76 4.98
C GLY A 87 -24.98 0.32 4.70
N LEU A 88 -25.19 -0.64 3.75
CA LEU A 88 -26.51 -1.21 3.50
C LEU A 88 -27.08 -1.90 4.74
N VAL A 89 -26.31 -2.75 5.40
CA VAL A 89 -26.74 -3.43 6.63
C VAL A 89 -26.98 -2.43 7.77
N ALA A 90 -26.13 -1.41 7.90
CA ALA A 90 -26.31 -0.39 8.95
C ALA A 90 -27.54 0.48 8.73
N SER A 91 -27.91 0.77 7.47
CA SER A 91 -29.08 1.58 7.12
C SER A 91 -30.42 0.89 7.45
N THR A 92 -30.43 -0.45 7.52
CA THR A 92 -31.61 -1.22 7.92
C THR A 92 -31.86 -1.31 9.41
N GLY A 93 -30.86 -1.01 10.21
CA GLY A 93 -30.91 -1.14 11.65
C GLY A 93 -31.28 0.17 12.33
N GLU A 94 -32.48 0.73 12.12
CA GLU A 94 -33.03 1.55 13.17
C GLU A 94 -33.12 0.69 14.43
N ARG A 95 -32.55 1.16 15.52
CA ARG A 95 -32.31 0.43 16.78
C ARG A 95 -33.56 -0.21 17.42
N ASN A 96 -34.73 -0.08 16.79
CA ASN A 96 -36.04 -0.55 17.25
C ASN A 96 -36.78 -1.40 16.19
N ALA A 97 -36.17 -1.79 15.09
CA ALA A 97 -36.83 -2.65 14.12
C ALA A 97 -37.05 -4.05 14.71
N SER A 98 -38.26 -4.60 14.56
CA SER A 98 -38.52 -5.99 14.93
C SER A 98 -37.79 -6.94 13.96
N LEU A 99 -37.54 -8.18 14.40
CA LEU A 99 -36.94 -9.20 13.55
C LEU A 99 -37.79 -9.44 12.30
N GLU A 100 -39.14 -9.40 12.44
CA GLU A 100 -40.09 -9.54 11.34
C GLU A 100 -39.91 -8.41 10.29
N THR A 101 -39.70 -7.16 10.75
CA THR A 101 -39.45 -6.01 9.86
C THR A 101 -38.14 -6.22 9.07
N LEU A 102 -37.07 -6.63 9.77
CA LEU A 102 -35.77 -6.89 9.13
C LEU A 102 -35.89 -8.00 8.08
N ILE A 103 -36.57 -9.10 8.38
CA ILE A 103 -36.78 -10.20 7.43
C ILE A 103 -37.57 -9.72 6.20
N ALA A 104 -38.55 -8.86 6.39
CA ALA A 104 -39.38 -8.34 5.29
C ALA A 104 -38.57 -7.37 4.38
N GLU A 105 -37.62 -6.62 4.93
CA GLU A 105 -36.79 -5.67 4.21
C GLU A 105 -35.58 -6.33 3.49
N MET A 106 -35.10 -7.49 3.96
CA MET A 106 -33.94 -8.17 3.39
C MET A 106 -33.99 -8.33 1.86
N PRO A 107 -35.09 -8.77 1.23
CA PRO A 107 -35.13 -8.91 -0.23
C PRO A 107 -34.87 -7.61 -0.99
N THR A 108 -35.35 -6.48 -0.44
CA THR A 108 -35.12 -5.14 -1.04
C THR A 108 -33.68 -4.68 -0.88
N LEU A 109 -33.08 -4.95 0.27
CA LEU A 109 -31.69 -4.60 0.55
C LEU A 109 -30.71 -5.31 -0.35
N PHE A 110 -30.96 -6.57 -0.64
CA PHE A 110 -30.10 -7.38 -1.50
C PHE A 110 -30.52 -7.34 -2.97
N ASP A 111 -31.50 -6.49 -3.35
CA ASP A 111 -31.77 -6.20 -4.76
C ASP A 111 -30.65 -5.32 -5.33
N MET A 112 -29.69 -5.96 -6.01
CA MET A 112 -28.54 -5.29 -6.63
C MET A 112 -28.93 -4.18 -7.63
N ASN A 113 -30.15 -4.19 -8.16
CA ASN A 113 -30.62 -3.16 -9.08
C ASN A 113 -30.92 -1.82 -8.37
N GLN A 114 -31.06 -1.86 -7.05
CA GLN A 114 -31.30 -0.67 -6.22
C GLN A 114 -30.01 -0.11 -5.58
N TRP A 115 -28.88 -0.77 -5.77
CA TRP A 115 -27.63 -0.29 -5.22
C TRP A 115 -27.09 0.91 -6.00
N GLU A 116 -26.60 1.92 -5.30
CA GLU A 116 -25.94 3.08 -5.88
C GLU A 116 -24.52 2.79 -6.41
N PHE A 117 -24.08 1.53 -6.31
CA PHE A 117 -22.78 1.07 -6.77
C PHE A 117 -22.91 -0.24 -7.55
N SER A 118 -21.98 -0.48 -8.46
CA SER A 118 -21.93 -1.71 -9.27
C SER A 118 -20.76 -2.59 -8.87
N PRO A 119 -20.98 -3.73 -8.21
CA PRO A 119 -19.91 -4.68 -7.88
C PRO A 119 -19.12 -5.16 -9.11
N GLN A 120 -19.79 -5.32 -10.25
CA GLN A 120 -19.17 -5.74 -11.51
C GLN A 120 -18.26 -4.66 -12.08
N GLN A 121 -18.70 -3.39 -12.02
CA GLN A 121 -17.88 -2.27 -12.43
C GLN A 121 -16.64 -2.17 -11.56
N PHE A 122 -16.78 -2.26 -10.24
CA PHE A 122 -15.64 -2.24 -9.30
C PHE A 122 -14.66 -3.37 -9.58
N LEU A 123 -15.16 -4.59 -9.85
CA LEU A 123 -14.29 -5.71 -10.21
C LEU A 123 -13.52 -5.44 -11.51
N GLY A 124 -14.17 -4.87 -12.52
CA GLY A 124 -13.52 -4.50 -13.78
C GLY A 124 -12.44 -3.43 -13.61
N GLU A 125 -12.71 -2.41 -12.81
CA GLU A 125 -11.76 -1.34 -12.51
C GLU A 125 -10.54 -1.86 -11.73
N GLU A 126 -10.75 -2.68 -10.69
CA GLU A 126 -9.64 -3.27 -9.92
C GLU A 126 -8.81 -4.23 -10.78
N LYS A 127 -9.45 -5.01 -11.66
CA LYS A 127 -8.74 -5.86 -12.61
C LYS A 127 -7.85 -5.03 -13.53
N ALA A 128 -8.39 -3.99 -14.15
CA ALA A 128 -7.63 -3.13 -15.07
C ALA A 128 -6.45 -2.44 -14.36
N LEU A 129 -6.66 -1.99 -13.11
CA LEU A 129 -5.61 -1.37 -12.31
C LEU A 129 -4.47 -2.34 -12.00
N VAL A 130 -4.78 -3.55 -11.54
CA VAL A 130 -3.78 -4.58 -11.22
C VAL A 130 -3.02 -5.02 -12.48
N GLU A 131 -3.72 -5.24 -13.59
CA GLU A 131 -3.10 -5.60 -14.87
C GLU A 131 -2.14 -4.50 -15.34
N ALA A 132 -2.57 -3.24 -15.32
CA ALA A 132 -1.72 -2.11 -15.70
C ALA A 132 -0.48 -2.01 -14.81
N ALA A 133 -0.63 -2.07 -13.48
CA ALA A 133 0.49 -1.99 -12.54
C ALA A 133 1.51 -3.13 -12.75
N VAL A 134 1.02 -4.37 -12.95
CA VAL A 134 1.90 -5.54 -13.09
C VAL A 134 2.55 -5.61 -14.47
N GLU A 135 1.86 -5.24 -15.54
CA GLU A 135 2.36 -5.44 -16.91
C GLU A 135 3.21 -4.27 -17.42
N THR A 136 2.77 -3.05 -17.17
CA THR A 136 3.36 -1.84 -17.76
C THR A 136 3.70 -0.74 -16.76
N GLY A 137 3.24 -0.86 -15.52
CA GLY A 137 3.44 0.16 -14.49
C GLY A 137 4.89 0.37 -14.09
N THR A 138 5.18 1.49 -13.46
CA THR A 138 6.47 1.73 -12.81
C THR A 138 6.67 0.80 -11.61
N ALA A 139 7.87 0.78 -11.04
CA ALA A 139 8.11 0.01 -9.83
C ALA A 139 7.25 0.50 -8.64
N GLU A 140 7.03 1.81 -8.54
CA GLU A 140 6.17 2.40 -7.51
C GLU A 140 4.71 1.98 -7.67
N GLU A 141 4.19 2.02 -8.91
CA GLU A 141 2.83 1.55 -9.22
C GLU A 141 2.67 0.06 -8.92
N PHE A 142 3.67 -0.75 -9.26
CA PHE A 142 3.72 -2.17 -8.94
C PHE A 142 3.69 -2.40 -7.42
N LEU A 143 4.57 -1.72 -6.67
CA LEU A 143 4.69 -1.86 -5.21
C LEU A 143 3.49 -1.25 -4.45
N ALA A 144 2.71 -0.37 -5.06
CA ALA A 144 1.46 0.13 -4.51
C ALA A 144 0.32 -0.90 -4.57
N VAL A 145 0.47 -1.96 -5.35
CA VAL A 145 -0.57 -2.97 -5.63
C VAL A 145 -0.19 -4.35 -5.14
N VAL A 146 1.09 -4.73 -5.30
CA VAL A 146 1.60 -6.07 -4.98
C VAL A 146 2.12 -6.11 -3.55
N PRO A 147 1.75 -7.13 -2.74
CA PRO A 147 2.21 -7.27 -1.36
C PRO A 147 3.75 -7.32 -1.25
N GLY A 148 4.31 -6.49 -0.37
CA GLY A 148 5.74 -6.35 -0.14
C GLY A 148 6.41 -7.64 0.31
N LYS A 149 5.69 -8.50 1.02
CA LYS A 149 6.15 -9.86 1.40
C LYS A 149 6.54 -10.72 0.22
N GLN A 150 5.99 -10.44 -0.97
CA GLN A 150 6.41 -11.13 -2.21
C GLN A 150 7.62 -10.43 -2.86
N CYS A 151 7.78 -9.14 -2.65
CA CYS A 151 8.78 -8.29 -3.30
C CYS A 151 10.10 -8.21 -2.52
N ALA A 152 10.06 -8.09 -1.20
CA ALA A 152 11.26 -7.97 -0.37
C ALA A 152 12.29 -9.11 -0.54
N PRO A 153 11.88 -10.40 -0.71
CA PRO A 153 12.84 -11.45 -1.03
C PRO A 153 13.55 -11.29 -2.38
N VAL A 154 12.93 -10.58 -3.35
CA VAL A 154 13.57 -10.26 -4.64
C VAL A 154 14.69 -9.25 -4.42
N ALA A 155 14.42 -8.20 -3.63
CA ALA A 155 15.41 -7.19 -3.28
C ALA A 155 16.64 -7.80 -2.58
N ALA A 156 16.43 -8.67 -1.61
CA ALA A 156 17.50 -9.39 -0.92
C ALA A 156 18.33 -10.23 -1.90
N ARG A 157 17.66 -10.98 -2.78
CA ARG A 157 18.30 -11.83 -3.78
C ARG A 157 19.09 -11.03 -4.82
N GLU A 158 18.60 -9.85 -5.23
CA GLU A 158 19.32 -8.95 -6.12
C GLU A 158 20.71 -8.58 -5.54
N LEU A 159 20.78 -8.45 -4.23
CA LEU A 159 22.02 -8.17 -3.50
C LEU A 159 22.78 -9.44 -3.06
N GLY A 160 22.31 -10.63 -3.47
CA GLY A 160 22.93 -11.91 -3.09
C GLY A 160 22.88 -12.20 -1.61
N MET A 161 21.81 -11.75 -0.94
CA MET A 161 21.57 -11.92 0.50
C MET A 161 20.29 -12.73 0.75
N ASP A 162 20.17 -13.28 1.96
CA ASP A 162 18.87 -13.65 2.50
C ASP A 162 18.10 -12.41 3.00
N LEU A 163 16.79 -12.55 3.20
CA LEU A 163 15.92 -11.43 3.57
C LEU A 163 16.28 -10.84 4.93
N ASP A 164 16.64 -11.67 5.91
CA ASP A 164 16.95 -11.20 7.26
C ASP A 164 18.24 -10.38 7.27
N THR A 165 19.27 -10.84 6.55
CA THR A 165 20.53 -10.11 6.36
C THR A 165 20.30 -8.78 5.64
N TYR A 166 19.49 -8.78 4.59
CA TYR A 166 19.15 -7.56 3.86
C TYR A 166 18.36 -6.57 4.73
N ALA A 167 17.31 -7.03 5.40
CA ALA A 167 16.54 -6.17 6.31
C ALA A 167 17.41 -5.62 7.45
N GLY A 168 18.31 -6.46 8.00
CA GLY A 168 19.29 -6.04 9.00
C GLY A 168 20.23 -4.95 8.49
N LEU A 169 20.70 -5.03 7.23
CA LEU A 169 21.52 -4.00 6.59
C LEU A 169 20.77 -2.66 6.52
N ILE A 170 19.50 -2.68 6.07
CA ILE A 170 18.69 -1.46 5.96
C ILE A 170 18.45 -0.83 7.33
N VAL A 171 18.03 -1.63 8.31
CA VAL A 171 17.77 -1.13 9.68
C VAL A 171 19.04 -0.57 10.30
N HIS A 172 20.16 -1.29 10.19
CA HIS A 172 21.45 -0.82 10.74
C HIS A 172 21.95 0.44 10.02
N GLY A 173 21.78 0.52 8.70
CA GLY A 173 22.09 1.71 7.93
C GLY A 173 21.29 2.93 8.35
N LEU A 174 20.03 2.77 8.76
CA LEU A 174 19.18 3.85 9.25
C LEU A 174 19.47 4.25 10.69
N ASP A 175 19.88 3.31 11.54
CA ASP A 175 20.14 3.49 12.97
C ASP A 175 21.59 3.92 13.28
N SER A 176 22.43 4.05 12.24
CA SER A 176 23.82 4.48 12.43
C SER A 176 23.88 5.91 12.93
N ASP A 177 24.60 6.12 14.05
CA ASP A 177 24.78 7.44 14.67
C ASP A 177 25.72 8.39 13.88
N GLY A 178 25.87 8.17 12.60
CA GLY A 178 26.59 9.06 11.71
C GLY A 178 28.12 8.93 11.80
N GLU A 179 28.67 7.83 12.26
CA GLU A 179 30.11 7.59 12.26
C GLU A 179 30.52 6.60 11.14
N GLY A 180 31.41 7.04 10.26
CA GLY A 180 32.10 6.21 9.29
C GLY A 180 31.35 5.97 7.96
N ASP A 181 31.64 4.85 7.31
CA ASP A 181 31.17 4.46 5.97
C ASP A 181 29.63 4.32 5.84
N LEU A 182 28.90 4.27 6.97
CA LEU A 182 27.43 4.15 6.98
C LEU A 182 26.70 5.49 6.83
N ASN A 183 27.40 6.64 6.94
CA ASN A 183 26.78 7.96 6.78
C ASN A 183 26.15 8.15 5.40
N ASP A 184 26.86 7.74 4.35
CA ASP A 184 26.35 7.85 2.98
C ASP A 184 25.16 6.92 2.78
N LEU A 185 25.23 5.70 3.34
CA LEU A 185 24.11 4.75 3.30
C LEU A 185 22.88 5.32 4.03
N GLN A 186 23.05 5.88 5.23
CA GLN A 186 21.95 6.48 6.00
C GLN A 186 21.27 7.61 5.21
N ALA A 187 22.07 8.51 4.61
CA ALA A 187 21.55 9.61 3.82
C ALA A 187 20.81 9.13 2.56
N ASP A 188 21.36 8.13 1.87
CA ASP A 188 20.77 7.53 0.67
C ASP A 188 19.47 6.78 1.00
N LEU A 189 19.45 5.96 2.05
CA LEU A 189 18.26 5.27 2.53
C LEU A 189 17.18 6.26 2.99
N GLY A 190 17.56 7.30 3.72
CA GLY A 190 16.64 8.34 4.15
C GLY A 190 15.93 9.01 2.98
N ARG A 191 16.68 9.35 1.91
CA ARG A 191 16.09 9.89 0.66
C ARG A 191 15.22 8.88 -0.06
N ALA A 192 15.67 7.64 -0.18
CA ALA A 192 14.94 6.58 -0.86
C ALA A 192 13.60 6.28 -0.20
N LEU A 193 13.58 6.18 1.12
CA LEU A 193 12.36 5.89 1.89
C LEU A 193 11.35 7.04 1.88
N GLN A 194 11.81 8.30 1.74
CA GLN A 194 10.90 9.44 1.63
C GLN A 194 9.93 9.32 0.45
N ALA A 195 10.31 8.67 -0.64
CA ALA A 195 9.43 8.44 -1.78
C ALA A 195 8.28 7.47 -1.47
N GLY A 196 8.49 6.50 -0.56
CA GLY A 196 7.46 5.55 -0.12
C GLY A 196 6.63 6.03 1.08
N LEU A 197 7.08 7.11 1.73
CA LEU A 197 6.36 7.70 2.84
C LEU A 197 5.36 8.77 2.34
N PRO A 198 4.26 9.01 3.08
CA PRO A 198 3.33 10.06 2.72
C PRO A 198 4.01 11.43 2.72
N ALA A 199 3.68 12.26 1.71
CA ALA A 199 4.18 13.63 1.66
C ALA A 199 3.80 14.37 2.96
N ARG A 200 4.78 15.06 3.58
CA ARG A 200 4.49 15.91 4.74
C ARG A 200 3.47 16.97 4.30
N SER A 201 2.25 16.93 4.82
CA SER A 201 1.31 18.02 4.64
C SER A 201 1.86 19.25 5.37
N GLU A 202 2.22 20.30 4.65
CA GLU A 202 2.66 21.60 5.20
C GLU A 202 1.54 22.35 5.96
N GLN A 203 0.38 21.73 6.17
CA GLN A 203 -0.78 22.33 6.80
C GLN A 203 -0.77 22.38 8.34
N ALA A 204 0.31 21.98 9.01
CA ALA A 204 0.40 22.06 10.47
C ALA A 204 0.93 23.41 11.00
N ALA A 205 1.22 24.39 10.16
CA ALA A 205 1.84 25.66 10.55
C ALA A 205 0.91 26.89 10.49
N GLY A 206 -0.39 26.74 10.73
CA GLY A 206 -1.32 27.84 10.51
C GLY A 206 -2.52 27.97 11.44
N VAL A 207 -2.48 27.44 12.66
CA VAL A 207 -3.50 27.79 13.68
C VAL A 207 -2.77 28.44 14.86
N ALA A 208 -2.56 29.75 14.76
CA ALA A 208 -2.33 30.56 15.95
C ALA A 208 -3.62 30.56 16.78
N PRO A 209 -3.57 30.31 18.10
CA PRO A 209 -4.76 30.47 18.94
C PRO A 209 -5.11 31.96 19.00
N GLU A 210 -6.28 32.30 18.52
CA GLU A 210 -6.90 33.58 18.87
C GLU A 210 -7.12 33.57 20.38
N SER A 211 -6.45 34.44 21.04
CA SER A 211 -6.62 34.70 22.48
C SER A 211 -7.90 35.47 22.73
N PRO A 212 -8.61 35.25 23.85
CA PRO A 212 -9.91 35.83 24.19
C PRO A 212 -9.89 37.33 24.48
#